data_8535b1b04b9e8f47a03a1270ec1dbc53
#
_entry.id   8535b1b04b9e8f47a03a1270ec1dbc53
#
_cell.length_a   1.000
_cell.length_b   1.000
_cell.length_c   1.000
_cell.angle_alpha   90.00
_cell.angle_beta   90.00
_cell.angle_gamma   90.00
#
_symmetry.space_group_name_H-M   'P 1'
#
loop_
_entity.id
_entity.type
_entity.pdbx_description
1 polymer ?
#
loop_
_entity_poly.entity_id
_entity_poly.type
_entity_poly.pdbx_seq_one_letter_code
_entity_poly.pdbx_strand_id
1 'polypeptide(L)'
;MSFSGHTARKRFGQHWLRDARVLDQIVEAARLQQDDRVLEVGPGRGALTERLLASPAAQVHAIELDRDLVQGLHDRFGTDTRF
;
A
#
# COMPACT_ATOMS: atom_id res chain seq x y z
N MET A 1 -1.95 10.45 4.53
CA MET A 1 -2.76 11.63 4.13
C MET A 1 -4.07 11.63 4.88
N SER A 2 -4.42 12.76 5.44
CA SER A 2 -5.65 12.91 6.20
C SER A 2 -6.71 13.63 5.38
N PHE A 3 -7.95 13.20 5.47
CA PHE A 3 -9.08 13.82 4.77
C PHE A 3 -10.08 14.44 5.73
N SER A 4 -9.68 14.75 6.94
CA SER A 4 -10.47 15.52 7.89
C SER A 4 -11.90 15.01 8.08
N GLY A 5 -12.10 13.72 8.00
CA GLY A 5 -13.39 13.10 8.21
C GLY A 5 -14.42 13.29 7.10
N HIS A 6 -14.04 13.86 5.99
CA HIS A 6 -14.98 14.06 4.89
C HIS A 6 -15.26 12.74 4.17
N THR A 7 -16.43 12.16 4.40
CA THR A 7 -16.80 10.82 3.93
C THR A 7 -16.67 10.65 2.42
N ALA A 8 -17.08 11.65 1.65
CA ALA A 8 -17.00 11.60 0.20
C ALA A 8 -15.55 11.49 -0.28
N ARG A 9 -14.63 12.20 0.36
CA ARG A 9 -13.21 12.14 0.04
C ARG A 9 -12.61 10.77 0.38
N LYS A 10 -13.01 10.19 1.51
CA LYS A 10 -12.58 8.84 1.86
C LYS A 10 -12.99 7.83 0.80
N ARG A 11 -14.26 7.90 0.37
CA ARG A 11 -14.75 7.02 -0.68
C ARG A 11 -14.01 7.21 -1.99
N PHE A 12 -13.77 8.45 -2.36
CA PHE A 12 -13.04 8.78 -3.58
C PHE A 12 -11.61 8.23 -3.51
N GLY A 13 -10.91 8.44 -2.40
CA GLY A 13 -9.57 7.92 -2.20
C GLY A 13 -9.52 6.39 -2.28
N GLN A 14 -10.48 5.71 -1.65
CA GLN A 14 -10.58 4.26 -1.71
C GLN A 14 -10.81 3.75 -3.14
N HIS A 15 -11.61 4.47 -3.92
CA HIS A 15 -11.85 4.11 -5.32
C HIS A 15 -10.56 4.21 -6.13
N TRP A 16 -9.83 5.30 -5.99
CA TRP A 16 -8.55 5.49 -6.67
C TRP A 16 -7.55 4.40 -6.31
N LEU A 17 -7.50 4.02 -5.03
CA LEU A 17 -6.59 2.99 -4.55
C LEU A 17 -6.96 1.57 -5.01
N ARG A 18 -8.08 1.41 -5.70
CA ARG A 18 -8.48 0.14 -6.31
C ARG A 18 -8.30 0.12 -7.82
N ASP A 19 -8.07 1.27 -8.44
CA ASP A 19 -7.86 1.34 -9.88
C ASP A 19 -6.44 0.86 -10.20
N ALA A 20 -6.36 -0.27 -10.90
CA ALA A 20 -5.09 -0.89 -11.23
C ALA A 20 -4.15 0.04 -11.99
N ARG A 21 -4.69 0.87 -12.89
CA ARG A 21 -3.85 1.79 -13.66
C ARG A 21 -3.23 2.86 -12.80
N VAL A 22 -4.01 3.38 -11.84
CA VAL A 22 -3.51 4.38 -10.89
C VAL A 22 -2.43 3.77 -10.00
N LEU A 23 -2.66 2.58 -9.49
CA LEU A 23 -1.69 1.88 -8.65
C LEU A 23 -0.39 1.61 -9.40
N ASP A 24 -0.47 1.17 -10.64
CA ASP A 24 0.69 0.92 -11.47
C ASP A 24 1.46 2.22 -11.75
N GLN A 25 0.76 3.32 -11.99
CA GLN A 25 1.36 4.63 -12.20
C GLN A 25 2.10 5.14 -10.95
N ILE A 26 1.53 4.90 -9.76
CA ILE A 26 2.17 5.27 -8.51
C ILE A 26 3.52 4.55 -8.37
N VAL A 27 3.52 3.24 -8.56
CA VAL A 27 4.74 2.44 -8.43
C VAL A 27 5.77 2.82 -9.50
N GLU A 28 5.33 3.02 -10.73
CA GLU A 28 6.21 3.46 -11.81
C GLU A 28 6.84 4.82 -11.52
N ALA A 29 6.05 5.76 -11.02
CA ALA A 29 6.53 7.10 -10.68
C ALA A 29 7.56 7.08 -9.55
N ALA A 30 7.48 6.12 -8.64
CA ALA A 30 8.41 5.97 -7.54
C ALA A 30 9.80 5.51 -7.99
N ARG A 31 9.91 4.85 -9.14
CA ARG A 31 11.18 4.36 -9.70
C ARG A 31 12.00 3.57 -8.68
N LEU A 32 11.35 2.57 -8.08
CA LEU A 32 11.96 1.79 -7.01
C LEU A 32 13.14 0.96 -7.50
N GLN A 33 14.19 0.95 -6.69
CA GLN A 33 15.44 0.25 -6.96
C GLN A 33 15.64 -0.86 -5.92
N GLN A 34 16.63 -1.71 -6.14
CA GLN A 34 16.89 -2.89 -5.30
C GLN A 34 17.31 -2.56 -3.86
N ASP A 35 17.79 -1.36 -3.61
CA ASP A 35 18.20 -0.92 -2.28
C ASP A 35 17.18 0.00 -1.61
N ASP A 36 16.03 0.23 -2.24
CA ASP A 36 15.02 1.10 -1.67
C ASP A 36 14.22 0.41 -0.58
N ARG A 37 13.90 1.18 0.45
CA ARG A 37 12.95 0.81 1.50
C ARG A 37 11.73 1.68 1.35
N VAL A 38 10.57 1.06 1.25
CA VAL A 38 9.32 1.77 1.08
C VAL A 38 8.55 1.79 2.39
N LEU A 39 8.03 2.95 2.74
CA LEU A 39 7.08 3.08 3.84
C LEU A 39 5.71 3.42 3.26
N GLU A 40 4.77 2.53 3.48
CA GLU A 40 3.39 2.73 3.07
C GLU A 40 2.53 3.05 4.30
N VAL A 41 1.84 4.19 4.27
CA VAL A 41 0.96 4.60 5.36
C VAL A 41 -0.48 4.36 4.94
N GLY A 42 -1.22 3.60 5.75
CA GLY A 42 -2.60 3.28 5.48
C GLY A 42 -2.80 2.31 4.32
N PRO A 43 -2.14 1.15 4.33
CA PRO A 43 -2.22 0.21 3.20
C PRO A 43 -3.62 -0.37 2.96
N GLY A 44 -4.50 -0.28 3.94
CA GLY A 44 -5.83 -0.82 3.83
C GLY A 44 -5.82 -2.32 3.58
N ARG A 45 -6.42 -2.74 2.48
CA ARG A 45 -6.46 -4.16 2.11
C ARG A 45 -5.24 -4.61 1.31
N GLY A 46 -4.32 -3.70 1.03
CA GLY A 46 -3.02 -4.07 0.46
C GLY A 46 -2.94 -4.05 -1.06
N ALA A 47 -3.81 -3.33 -1.74
CA ALA A 47 -3.76 -3.26 -3.20
C ALA A 47 -2.46 -2.62 -3.71
N LEU A 48 -2.05 -1.52 -3.10
CA LEU A 48 -0.77 -0.90 -3.41
C LEU A 48 0.39 -1.73 -2.86
N THR A 49 0.23 -2.28 -1.66
CA THR A 49 1.24 -3.14 -1.03
C THR A 49 1.65 -4.29 -1.94
N GLU A 50 0.68 -4.95 -2.56
CA GLU A 50 0.92 -6.04 -3.50
C GLU A 50 1.84 -5.60 -4.64
N ARG A 51 1.61 -4.42 -5.18
CA ARG A 51 2.42 -3.89 -6.28
C ARG A 51 3.80 -3.45 -5.81
N LEU A 52 3.90 -2.91 -4.61
CA LEU A 52 5.19 -2.55 -4.01
C LEU A 52 6.04 -3.80 -3.79
N LEU A 53 5.42 -4.90 -3.35
CA LEU A 53 6.12 -6.17 -3.18
C LEU A 53 6.50 -6.83 -4.51
N ALA A 54 5.79 -6.52 -5.59
CA ALA A 54 6.16 -6.97 -6.93
C ALA A 54 7.27 -6.12 -7.55
N SER A 55 7.57 -4.95 -6.96
CA SER A 55 8.65 -4.08 -7.42
C SER A 55 10.01 -4.60 -6.95
N PRO A 56 11.13 -4.04 -7.46
CA PRO A 56 12.46 -4.44 -7.00
C PRO A 56 12.84 -3.94 -5.60
N ALA A 57 11.99 -3.20 -4.91
CA ALA A 57 12.30 -2.65 -3.58
C ALA A 57 12.81 -3.71 -2.61
N ALA A 58 13.78 -3.32 -1.78
CA ALA A 58 14.38 -4.21 -0.80
C ALA A 58 13.43 -4.58 0.34
N GLN A 59 12.64 -3.61 0.78
CA GLN A 59 11.69 -3.78 1.88
C GLN A 59 10.47 -2.91 1.68
N VAL A 60 9.34 -3.40 2.16
CA VAL A 60 8.09 -2.64 2.22
C VAL A 60 7.58 -2.69 3.65
N HIS A 61 7.57 -1.54 4.30
CA HIS A 61 7.02 -1.38 5.64
C HIS A 61 5.66 -0.72 5.52
N ALA A 62 4.68 -1.26 6.20
CA ALA A 62 3.33 -0.70 6.19
C ALA A 62 2.90 -0.33 7.60
N ILE A 63 2.25 0.81 7.74
CA ILE A 63 1.69 1.27 9.00
C ILE A 63 0.18 1.37 8.85
N GLU A 64 -0.54 0.59 9.64
CA GLU A 64 -1.99 0.51 9.63
C GLU A 64 -2.53 0.56 11.07
N LEU A 65 -3.52 1.42 11.32
CA LEU A 65 -4.11 1.58 12.64
C LEU A 65 -5.23 0.58 12.92
N ASP A 66 -5.88 0.06 11.89
CA ASP A 66 -6.98 -0.89 12.03
C ASP A 66 -6.42 -2.30 12.21
N ARG A 67 -6.68 -2.89 13.38
CA ARG A 67 -6.16 -4.23 13.73
C ARG A 67 -6.65 -5.32 12.78
N ASP A 68 -7.89 -5.22 12.31
CA ASP A 68 -8.43 -6.21 11.39
C ASP A 68 -7.72 -6.14 10.04
N LEU A 69 -7.41 -4.92 9.58
CA LEU A 69 -6.65 -4.75 8.36
C LEU A 69 -5.20 -5.23 8.52
N VAL A 70 -4.59 -4.97 9.67
CA VAL A 70 -3.24 -5.47 9.97
C VAL A 70 -3.23 -7.00 9.87
N GLN A 71 -4.21 -7.66 10.48
CA GLN A 71 -4.29 -9.13 10.42
C GLN A 71 -4.44 -9.61 8.99
N GLY A 72 -5.31 -8.98 8.20
CA GLY A 72 -5.49 -9.31 6.80
C GLY A 72 -4.21 -9.15 5.98
N LEU A 73 -3.44 -8.12 6.26
CA LEU A 73 -2.15 -7.91 5.59
C LEU A 73 -1.14 -9.01 5.95
N HIS A 74 -1.09 -9.40 7.21
CA HIS A 74 -0.23 -10.51 7.63
C HIS A 74 -0.65 -11.83 6.99
N ASP A 75 -1.95 -12.08 6.90
CA ASP A 75 -2.45 -13.29 6.25
C ASP A 75 -2.07 -13.33 4.77
N ARG A 76 -2.06 -12.18 4.14
CA ARG A 76 -1.83 -12.07 2.70
C ARG A 76 -0.35 -11.99 2.33
N PHE A 77 0.44 -11.25 3.09
CA PHE A 77 1.83 -10.93 2.74
C PHE A 77 2.86 -11.39 3.77
N GLY A 78 2.44 -11.96 4.88
CA GLY A 78 3.34 -12.24 6.01
C GLY A 78 4.45 -13.25 5.70
N THR A 79 4.33 -14.02 4.61
CA THR A 79 5.39 -14.95 4.20
C THR A 79 6.43 -14.29 3.29
N ASP A 80 6.18 -13.09 2.80
CA ASP A 80 7.16 -12.35 2.02
C ASP A 80 8.17 -11.71 2.97
N THR A 81 9.43 -12.09 2.83
CA THR A 81 10.49 -11.63 3.73
C THR A 81 10.78 -10.14 3.64
N ARG A 82 10.30 -9.49 2.58
CA ARG A 82 10.49 -8.05 2.39
C ARG A 82 9.38 -7.21 3.04
N PHE A 83 8.28 -7.87 3.43
CA PHE A 83 7.14 -7.19 4.04
C PHE A 83 7.29 -7.12 5.55
#